data_6d72038d86de64cff7de628c324c3d9c
#
_entry.id   6d72038d86de64cff7de628c324c3d9c
#
_cell.length_a   1.000
_cell.length_b   1.000
_cell.length_c   1.000
_cell.angle_alpha   90.00
_cell.angle_beta   90.00
_cell.angle_gamma   90.00
#
_symmetry.space_group_name_H-M   'P 1'
#
loop_
_entity.id
_entity.type
_entity.pdbx_description
1 polymer ?
#
loop_
_entity_poly.entity_id
_entity_poly.type
_entity_poly.pdbx_seq_one_letter_code
_entity_poly.pdbx_strand_id
1 'polypeptide(L)'
;MRGSGVLIRFVTNTTKESKNILLTRLTNCGFDLRRDEIFSSLTAAHHYVKGRNLKYEMYEFCELRIYINLNCDYSPLLLLEPAALSDFEGTQKDGDINAVVIGLTKSNFHYECLNEAFR
;
A
#
# COMPACT_ATOMS: atom_id res chain seq x y z
N MET A 1 20.06 7.57 20.52
CA MET A 1 20.00 6.30 19.75
C MET A 1 20.57 6.42 18.32
N ARG A 2 20.34 7.50 17.55
CA ARG A 2 20.89 7.63 16.18
C ARG A 2 22.42 7.65 16.10
N GLY A 3 23.11 7.96 17.17
CA GLY A 3 24.60 7.97 17.20
C GLY A 3 25.27 6.64 17.57
N SER A 4 24.50 5.59 17.86
CA SER A 4 25.03 4.31 18.34
C SER A 4 25.21 3.26 17.22
N GLY A 5 25.03 3.62 15.95
CA GLY A 5 25.11 2.67 14.82
C GLY A 5 23.93 1.69 14.72
N VAL A 6 22.90 1.82 15.56
CA VAL A 6 21.72 0.96 15.53
C VAL A 6 20.79 1.37 14.39
N LEU A 7 20.39 0.41 13.58
CA LEU A 7 19.39 0.61 12.53
C LEU A 7 17.99 0.74 13.15
N ILE A 8 17.35 1.90 12.92
CA ILE A 8 15.99 2.17 13.42
C ILE A 8 15.00 2.01 12.28
N ARG A 9 13.85 1.37 12.56
CA ARG A 9 12.69 1.26 11.65
C ARG A 9 11.42 1.57 12.42
N PHE A 10 10.53 2.33 11.79
CA PHE A 10 9.21 2.69 12.31
C PHE A 10 8.17 1.92 11.50
N VAL A 11 7.47 1.00 12.15
CA VAL A 11 6.48 0.12 11.52
C VAL A 11 5.08 0.54 11.96
N THR A 12 4.16 0.61 11.01
CA THR A 12 2.76 0.99 11.25
C THR A 12 1.81 0.26 10.31
N ASN A 13 0.59 -0.01 10.78
CA ASN A 13 -0.48 -0.63 9.99
C ASN A 13 -1.32 0.38 9.19
N THR A 14 -0.93 1.65 9.12
CA THR A 14 -1.75 2.64 8.41
C THR A 14 -1.88 2.33 6.92
N THR A 15 -3.10 2.44 6.41
CA THR A 15 -3.45 2.32 4.98
C THR A 15 -4.17 3.57 4.46
N LYS A 16 -4.33 4.61 5.29
CA LYS A 16 -5.12 5.81 4.99
C LYS A 16 -4.35 6.89 4.26
N GLU A 17 -3.04 6.89 4.35
CA GLU A 17 -2.19 7.97 3.86
C GLU A 17 -0.88 7.41 3.29
N SER A 18 -0.33 8.11 2.31
CA SER A 18 0.95 7.75 1.73
C SER A 18 2.09 7.94 2.73
N LYS A 19 3.21 7.29 2.45
CA LYS A 19 4.42 7.37 3.24
C LYS A 19 4.93 8.82 3.42
N ASN A 20 4.77 9.66 2.39
CA ASN A 20 5.18 11.07 2.45
C ASN A 20 4.28 11.89 3.39
N ILE A 21 2.96 11.69 3.32
CA ILE A 21 2.00 12.36 4.22
C ILE A 21 2.24 11.92 5.65
N LEU A 22 2.42 10.62 5.88
CA LEU A 22 2.75 10.07 7.20
C LEU A 22 4.04 10.68 7.76
N LEU A 23 5.11 10.77 6.95
CA LEU A 23 6.37 11.39 7.34
C LEU A 23 6.16 12.84 7.78
N THR A 24 5.47 13.64 6.96
CA THR A 24 5.19 15.04 7.27
C THR A 24 4.42 15.18 8.59
N ARG A 25 3.38 14.36 8.79
CA ARG A 25 2.60 14.37 10.02
C ARG A 25 3.44 14.04 11.25
N LEU A 26 4.28 13.02 11.18
CA LEU A 26 5.15 12.63 12.29
C LEU A 26 6.23 13.66 12.58
N THR A 27 6.81 14.28 11.54
CA THR A 27 7.77 15.37 11.69
C THR A 27 7.13 16.58 12.38
N ASN A 28 5.89 16.93 12.03
CA ASN A 28 5.14 17.99 12.68
C ASN A 28 4.82 17.69 14.17
N CYS A 29 4.77 16.41 14.54
CA CYS A 29 4.67 15.98 15.93
C CYS A 29 6.03 15.98 16.67
N GLY A 30 7.11 16.42 16.03
CA GLY A 30 8.44 16.52 16.64
C GLY A 30 9.31 15.28 16.52
N PHE A 31 8.90 14.27 15.73
CA PHE A 31 9.75 13.11 15.47
C PHE A 31 10.79 13.41 14.39
N ASP A 32 12.05 13.11 14.69
CA ASP A 32 13.14 13.15 13.71
C ASP A 32 13.21 11.81 12.97
N LEU A 33 12.59 11.75 11.77
CA LEU A 33 12.44 10.54 10.95
C LEU A 33 12.93 10.78 9.53
N ARG A 34 13.44 9.73 8.91
CA ARG A 34 13.69 9.71 7.46
C ARG A 34 12.69 8.80 6.76
N ARG A 35 12.41 9.11 5.48
CA ARG A 35 11.47 8.35 4.66
C ARG A 35 11.81 6.87 4.57
N ASP A 36 13.09 6.52 4.49
CA ASP A 36 13.58 5.14 4.42
C ASP A 36 13.43 4.36 5.73
N GLU A 37 13.22 5.05 6.85
CA GLU A 37 13.02 4.43 8.16
C GLU A 37 11.56 4.02 8.41
N ILE A 38 10.60 4.53 7.62
CA ILE A 38 9.18 4.23 7.76
C ILE A 38 8.82 3.02 6.90
N PHE A 39 8.11 2.05 7.51
CA PHE A 39 7.52 0.90 6.86
C PHE A 39 6.04 0.80 7.25
N SER A 40 5.15 0.92 6.26
CA SER A 40 3.70 0.85 6.45
C SER A 40 3.12 -0.39 5.76
N SER A 41 1.86 -0.72 6.07
CA SER A 41 1.13 -1.77 5.34
C SER A 41 1.04 -1.46 3.85
N LEU A 42 0.88 -0.18 3.46
CA LEU A 42 0.92 0.23 2.04
C LEU A 42 2.30 0.00 1.43
N THR A 43 3.38 0.26 2.17
CA THR A 43 4.74 -0.05 1.70
C THR A 43 4.91 -1.54 1.45
N ALA A 44 4.43 -2.39 2.35
CA ALA A 44 4.45 -3.83 2.18
C ALA A 44 3.64 -4.28 0.95
N ALA A 45 2.42 -3.76 0.79
CA ALA A 45 1.57 -4.03 -0.36
C ALA A 45 2.22 -3.62 -1.69
N HIS A 46 2.79 -2.42 -1.76
CA HIS A 46 3.49 -1.93 -2.95
C HIS A 46 4.70 -2.82 -3.31
N HIS A 47 5.51 -3.19 -2.32
CA HIS A 47 6.63 -4.12 -2.54
C HIS A 47 6.15 -5.49 -3.01
N TYR A 48 5.04 -5.98 -2.46
CA TYR A 48 4.45 -7.24 -2.84
C TYR A 48 3.95 -7.22 -4.29
N VAL A 49 3.18 -6.20 -4.66
CA VAL A 49 2.66 -6.01 -6.03
C VAL A 49 3.80 -5.85 -7.04
N LYS A 50 4.88 -5.12 -6.68
CA LYS A 50 5.99 -4.81 -7.58
C LYS A 50 7.02 -5.94 -7.74
N GLY A 51 7.09 -6.86 -6.80
CA GLY A 51 8.28 -7.71 -6.60
C GLY A 51 8.19 -9.17 -7.03
N ARG A 52 7.05 -9.70 -7.52
CA ARG A 52 6.95 -11.16 -7.73
C ARG A 52 6.07 -11.62 -8.90
N ASN A 53 6.59 -12.58 -9.67
CA ASN A 53 5.86 -13.59 -10.44
C ASN A 53 5.19 -14.60 -9.46
N LEU A 54 4.09 -14.28 -8.83
CA LEU A 54 3.45 -15.16 -7.85
C LEU A 54 2.26 -15.91 -8.45
N LYS A 55 2.21 -17.23 -8.21
CA LYS A 55 1.03 -18.08 -8.43
C LYS A 55 0.12 -17.96 -7.21
N TYR A 56 -1.17 -17.70 -7.40
CA TYR A 56 -2.26 -17.67 -6.42
C TYR A 56 -1.83 -17.85 -4.95
N GLU A 57 -1.70 -16.78 -4.20
CA GLU A 57 -1.70 -16.82 -2.75
C GLU A 57 -2.51 -15.66 -2.20
N MET A 58 -3.47 -15.97 -1.35
CA MET A 58 -4.28 -14.98 -0.63
C MET A 58 -3.55 -14.64 0.66
N TYR A 59 -3.12 -13.41 0.81
CA TYR A 59 -2.56 -12.92 2.06
C TYR A 59 -3.48 -11.90 2.71
N GLU A 60 -3.96 -12.24 3.88
CA GLU A 60 -4.71 -11.34 4.74
C GLU A 60 -3.73 -10.67 5.72
N PHE A 61 -3.41 -9.41 5.48
CA PHE A 61 -2.52 -8.64 6.34
C PHE A 61 -3.35 -7.57 7.07
N CYS A 62 -3.83 -7.90 8.27
CA CYS A 62 -4.59 -7.01 9.14
C CYS A 62 -5.77 -6.29 8.45
N GLU A 63 -5.58 -5.07 7.96
CA GLU A 63 -6.61 -4.25 7.28
C GLU A 63 -6.42 -4.18 5.76
N LEU A 64 -5.44 -4.92 5.20
CA LEU A 64 -5.11 -4.92 3.78
C LEU A 64 -5.36 -6.30 3.18
N ARG A 65 -6.25 -6.38 2.19
CA ARG A 65 -6.46 -7.58 1.37
C ARG A 65 -5.87 -7.35 -0.02
N ILE A 66 -5.06 -8.29 -0.46
CA ILE A 66 -4.45 -8.24 -1.80
C ILE A 66 -4.88 -9.50 -2.55
N TYR A 67 -5.57 -9.30 -3.67
CA TYR A 67 -5.93 -10.37 -4.59
C TYR A 67 -5.11 -10.21 -5.87
N ILE A 68 -4.37 -11.23 -6.26
CA ILE A 68 -3.46 -11.16 -7.39
C ILE A 68 -3.71 -12.32 -8.36
N ASN A 69 -3.86 -12.00 -9.63
CA ASN A 69 -3.87 -12.96 -10.73
C ASN A 69 -2.57 -12.83 -11.54
N LEU A 70 -1.90 -13.95 -11.83
CA LEU A 70 -0.45 -14.01 -11.92
C LEU A 70 0.13 -14.41 -13.27
N ASN A 71 -0.32 -13.86 -14.36
CA ASN A 71 0.36 -14.13 -15.63
C ASN A 71 0.80 -12.90 -16.44
N CYS A 72 0.70 -11.70 -15.92
CA CYS A 72 0.95 -10.47 -16.68
C CYS A 72 1.57 -9.38 -15.82
N ASP A 73 2.08 -8.34 -16.49
CA ASP A 73 2.38 -7.05 -15.90
C ASP A 73 1.22 -6.53 -15.04
N TYR A 74 1.48 -6.06 -13.84
CA TYR A 74 0.45 -5.66 -12.89
C TYR A 74 -0.36 -4.46 -13.35
N SER A 75 -1.68 -4.63 -13.36
CA SER A 75 -2.67 -3.56 -13.51
C SER A 75 -3.65 -3.61 -12.33
N PRO A 76 -3.26 -3.10 -11.14
CA PRO A 76 -4.09 -3.22 -9.95
C PRO A 76 -5.26 -2.25 -9.94
N LEU A 77 -6.44 -2.75 -9.57
CA LEU A 77 -7.52 -1.90 -9.08
C LEU A 77 -7.21 -1.45 -7.65
N LEU A 78 -7.10 -0.15 -7.42
CA LEU A 78 -6.72 0.42 -6.13
C LEU A 78 -7.96 0.98 -5.42
N LEU A 79 -8.43 0.29 -4.40
CA LEU A 79 -9.48 0.77 -3.49
C LEU A 79 -8.83 1.35 -2.22
N LEU A 80 -8.24 2.53 -2.36
CA LEU A 80 -7.49 3.24 -1.34
C LEU A 80 -8.02 4.66 -1.15
N GLU A 81 -7.75 5.26 0.02
CA GLU A 81 -7.97 6.70 0.20
C GLU A 81 -7.10 7.50 -0.78
N PRO A 82 -7.59 8.64 -1.32
CA PRO A 82 -6.81 9.47 -2.24
C PRO A 82 -5.41 9.83 -1.70
N ALA A 83 -5.31 10.05 -0.39
CA ALA A 83 -4.04 10.37 0.28
C ALA A 83 -3.01 9.21 0.27
N ALA A 84 -3.44 7.99 -0.04
CA ALA A 84 -2.59 6.80 -0.11
C ALA A 84 -2.13 6.46 -1.54
N LEU A 85 -2.83 6.96 -2.56
CA LEU A 85 -2.59 6.59 -3.95
C LEU A 85 -1.19 6.93 -4.45
N SER A 86 -0.56 7.98 -3.93
CA SER A 86 0.79 8.39 -4.36
C SER A 86 1.88 7.35 -4.06
N ASP A 87 1.65 6.41 -3.14
CA ASP A 87 2.58 5.31 -2.89
C ASP A 87 2.53 4.25 -4.02
N PHE A 88 1.49 4.27 -4.87
CA PHE A 88 1.28 3.36 -5.99
C PHE A 88 1.46 4.03 -7.36
N GLU A 89 1.99 5.25 -7.42
CA GLU A 89 2.28 5.92 -8.70
C GLU A 89 3.23 5.06 -9.55
N GLY A 90 2.88 4.92 -10.84
CA GLY A 90 3.64 4.11 -11.79
C GLY A 90 3.43 2.60 -11.69
N THR A 91 2.50 2.13 -10.85
CA THR A 91 2.11 0.71 -10.81
C THR A 91 0.91 0.39 -11.69
N GLN A 92 0.08 1.37 -12.01
CA GLN A 92 -1.01 1.20 -12.98
C GLN A 92 -0.46 1.18 -14.39
N LYS A 93 -0.82 0.14 -15.15
CA LYS A 93 -0.55 0.04 -16.59
C LYS A 93 -1.87 -0.02 -17.34
N ASP A 94 -1.88 0.44 -18.58
CA ASP A 94 -3.02 0.29 -19.48
C ASP A 94 -3.17 -1.19 -19.84
N GLY A 95 -4.19 -1.85 -19.28
CA GLY A 95 -4.45 -3.26 -19.50
C GLY A 95 -5.58 -3.78 -18.62
N ASP A 96 -5.92 -5.06 -18.79
CA ASP A 96 -6.94 -5.72 -17.96
C ASP A 96 -6.52 -5.73 -16.48
N ILE A 97 -7.47 -5.42 -15.61
CA ILE A 97 -7.26 -5.47 -14.16
C ILE A 97 -6.97 -6.91 -13.76
N ASN A 98 -5.83 -7.13 -13.12
CA ASN A 98 -5.37 -8.46 -12.73
C ASN A 98 -4.99 -8.56 -11.24
N ALA A 99 -5.17 -7.48 -10.50
CA ALA A 99 -4.96 -7.43 -9.06
C ALA A 99 -5.93 -6.43 -8.43
N VAL A 100 -6.27 -6.63 -7.15
CA VAL A 100 -7.04 -5.68 -6.35
C VAL A 100 -6.29 -5.41 -5.06
N VAL A 101 -6.07 -4.12 -4.77
CA VAL A 101 -5.48 -3.68 -3.50
C VAL A 101 -6.51 -2.87 -2.74
N ILE A 102 -6.94 -3.39 -1.60
CA ILE A 102 -7.97 -2.76 -0.75
C ILE A 102 -7.32 -2.31 0.55
N GLY A 103 -7.34 -1.01 0.82
CA GLY A 103 -7.01 -0.44 2.12
C GLY A 103 -8.25 0.13 2.81
N LEU A 104 -8.08 0.67 4.00
CA LEU A 104 -9.17 1.33 4.70
C LEU A 104 -9.53 2.64 3.98
N THR A 105 -10.64 2.62 3.24
CA THR A 105 -11.15 3.76 2.50
C THR A 105 -12.65 3.91 2.73
N LYS A 106 -13.07 5.05 3.26
CA LYS A 106 -14.49 5.32 3.50
C LYS A 106 -15.24 5.63 2.20
N SER A 107 -14.55 6.26 1.25
CA SER A 107 -15.12 6.70 -0.02
C SER A 107 -15.40 5.57 -1.00
N ASN A 108 -14.64 4.47 -0.91
CA ASN A 108 -14.70 3.37 -1.88
C ASN A 108 -15.39 2.11 -1.32
N PHE A 109 -15.87 2.12 -0.06
CA PHE A 109 -16.62 1.01 0.51
C PHE A 109 -18.11 1.15 0.23
N HIS A 110 -18.49 1.08 -1.05
CA HIS A 110 -19.87 1.01 -1.51
C HIS A 110 -20.02 -0.08 -2.58
N TYR A 111 -21.26 -0.48 -2.81
CA TYR A 111 -21.59 -1.66 -3.60
C TYR A 111 -20.92 -1.68 -4.98
N GLU A 112 -20.96 -0.56 -5.70
CA GLU A 112 -20.44 -0.45 -7.06
C GLU A 112 -18.95 -0.74 -7.13
N CYS A 113 -18.15 -0.09 -6.28
CA CYS A 113 -16.68 -0.30 -6.24
C CYS A 113 -16.31 -1.72 -5.78
N LEU A 114 -17.00 -2.23 -4.77
CA LEU A 114 -16.75 -3.59 -4.29
C LEU A 114 -17.15 -4.65 -5.31
N ASN A 115 -18.25 -4.44 -6.04
CA ASN A 115 -18.69 -5.34 -7.10
C ASN A 115 -17.74 -5.33 -8.32
N GLU A 116 -17.15 -4.20 -8.65
CA GLU A 116 -16.10 -4.11 -9.66
C GLU A 116 -14.85 -4.90 -9.23
N ALA A 117 -14.45 -4.77 -7.98
CA ALA A 117 -13.32 -5.52 -7.43
C ALA A 117 -13.55 -7.04 -7.37
N PHE A 118 -14.82 -7.47 -7.31
CA PHE A 118 -15.20 -8.88 -7.21
C PHE A 118 -15.28 -9.58 -8.58
N ARG A 119 -15.45 -8.86 -9.67
CA ARG A 119 -15.55 -9.39 -11.05
C ARG A 119 -14.18 -9.67 -11.67
#